data_b3c0112802c358c11dc4866cf82e7abc
#
_entry.id   b3c0112802c358c11dc4866cf82e7abc
#
_cell.length_a   1.000
_cell.length_b   1.000
_cell.length_c   1.000
_cell.angle_alpha   90.00
_cell.angle_beta   90.00
_cell.angle_gamma   90.00
#
_symmetry.space_group_name_H-M   'P 1'
#
loop_
_entity.id
_entity.type
_entity.pdbx_description
1 polymer ?
#
loop_
_entity_poly.entity_id
_entity_poly.type
_entity_poly.pdbx_seq_one_letter_code
_entity_poly.pdbx_strand_id
1 'polypeptide(L)'
;RANMIDNTRNKAGKYRPYLLSMGIPTVLISLGYVWFPYDALYNLFPMQIFGYEGGYVAKLAVVLFFNLLLQFFFNFFNDAYTNLVHVLSPNTQERTDVLSIKSVIYSFAPSVFNFVRPLIAGAVAEGNIYDIKVYRVSYPIFAVIGIGLTVYIFANTKEKIIQARSRVIQVRFTDAFKEVAKNKYFWIIALA
;
A
#
# COMPACT_ATOMS: atom_id res chain seq x y z
N ARG A 1 10.33 -7.28 -6.24
CA ARG A 1 9.65 -5.97 -6.24
C ARG A 1 10.55 -4.92 -6.86
N ALA A 2 11.66 -4.53 -6.25
CA ALA A 2 12.60 -3.55 -6.80
C ALA A 2 13.04 -3.91 -8.23
N ASN A 3 13.41 -5.15 -8.49
CA ASN A 3 13.83 -5.63 -9.81
C ASN A 3 12.73 -5.46 -10.89
N MET A 4 11.45 -5.61 -10.56
CA MET A 4 10.35 -5.39 -11.51
C MET A 4 10.24 -3.90 -11.86
N ILE A 5 10.30 -3.02 -10.87
CA ILE A 5 10.26 -1.57 -11.08
C ILE A 5 11.50 -1.11 -11.87
N ASP A 6 12.68 -1.64 -11.53
CA ASP A 6 13.94 -1.27 -12.19
C ASP A 6 14.00 -1.67 -13.66
N ASN A 7 13.34 -2.75 -14.04
CA ASN A 7 13.25 -3.22 -15.42
C ASN A 7 12.12 -2.57 -16.24
N THR A 8 11.31 -1.70 -15.64
CA THR A 8 10.19 -1.06 -16.32
C THR A 8 10.66 -0.04 -17.35
N ARG A 9 10.17 -0.21 -18.58
CA ARG A 9 10.46 0.65 -19.74
C ARG A 9 9.18 1.22 -20.30
N ASN A 10 8.58 2.19 -19.61
CA ASN A 10 7.37 2.84 -20.08
C ASN A 10 7.64 4.27 -20.55
N LYS A 11 6.92 4.74 -21.57
CA LYS A 11 6.97 6.13 -22.04
C LYS A 11 6.54 7.14 -20.96
N ALA A 12 5.70 6.72 -20.01
CA ALA A 12 5.25 7.54 -18.89
C ALA A 12 6.26 7.66 -17.75
N GLY A 13 7.41 6.97 -17.83
CA GLY A 13 8.44 6.93 -16.79
C GLY A 13 8.57 5.55 -16.14
N LYS A 14 9.46 5.45 -15.15
CA LYS A 14 9.77 4.21 -14.42
C LYS A 14 8.81 3.98 -13.25
N TYR A 15 8.51 5.02 -12.48
CA TYR A 15 7.72 4.92 -11.24
C TYR A 15 6.27 5.34 -11.42
N ARG A 16 6.00 6.35 -12.26
CA ARG A 16 4.65 6.89 -12.49
C ARG A 16 3.60 5.84 -12.85
N PRO A 17 3.86 4.88 -13.76
CA PRO A 17 2.86 3.87 -14.11
C PRO A 17 2.37 3.06 -12.92
N TYR A 18 3.25 2.78 -11.95
CA TYR A 18 2.92 2.01 -10.75
C TYR A 18 2.00 2.75 -9.78
N LEU A 19 1.94 4.09 -9.84
CA LEU A 19 0.99 4.85 -9.02
C LEU A 19 -0.46 4.48 -9.35
N LEU A 20 -0.78 4.36 -10.63
CA LEU A 20 -2.13 3.98 -11.05
C LEU A 20 -2.33 2.46 -11.05
N SER A 21 -1.40 1.69 -11.64
CA SER A 21 -1.55 0.25 -11.81
C SER A 21 -1.53 -0.52 -10.48
N MET A 22 -0.90 0.01 -9.45
CA MET A 22 -0.85 -0.60 -8.12
C MET A 22 -1.68 0.16 -7.09
N GLY A 23 -1.78 1.49 -7.20
CA GLY A 23 -2.57 2.31 -6.29
C GLY A 23 -4.07 2.07 -6.40
N ILE A 24 -4.62 2.03 -7.61
CA ILE A 24 -6.06 1.77 -7.81
C ILE A 24 -6.46 0.38 -7.29
N PRO A 25 -5.76 -0.73 -7.64
CA PRO A 25 -6.06 -2.03 -7.05
C PRO A 25 -5.95 -2.05 -5.53
N THR A 26 -4.96 -1.36 -4.93
CA THR A 26 -4.85 -1.26 -3.47
C THR A 26 -6.13 -0.71 -2.85
N VAL A 27 -6.66 0.37 -3.41
CA VAL A 27 -7.91 0.99 -2.92
C VAL A 27 -9.10 0.06 -3.13
N LEU A 28 -9.23 -0.55 -4.30
CA LEU A 28 -10.34 -1.47 -4.59
C LEU A 28 -10.32 -2.70 -3.68
N ILE A 29 -9.14 -3.26 -3.42
CA ILE A 29 -8.98 -4.39 -2.49
C ILE A 29 -9.35 -3.97 -1.07
N SER A 30 -8.97 -2.76 -0.63
CA SER A 30 -9.33 -2.26 0.70
C SER A 30 -10.83 -2.08 0.86
N LEU A 31 -11.53 -1.61 -0.18
CA LEU A 31 -12.99 -1.57 -0.22
C LEU A 31 -13.60 -2.96 -0.16
N GLY A 32 -13.12 -3.89 -1.00
CA GLY A 32 -13.56 -5.28 -1.00
C GLY A 32 -13.36 -5.95 0.36
N TYR A 33 -12.24 -5.67 1.03
CA TYR A 33 -11.97 -6.18 2.37
C TYR A 33 -13.02 -5.76 3.41
N VAL A 34 -13.44 -4.50 3.40
CA VAL A 34 -14.41 -3.97 4.37
C VAL A 34 -15.86 -4.34 4.02
N TRP A 35 -16.19 -4.45 2.73
CA TRP A 35 -17.53 -4.75 2.26
C TRP A 35 -17.79 -6.25 2.05
N PHE A 36 -16.79 -7.11 2.29
CA PHE A 36 -16.95 -8.54 2.14
C PHE A 36 -18.03 -9.09 3.09
N PRO A 37 -18.93 -9.99 2.62
CA PRO A 37 -20.03 -10.52 3.42
C PRO A 37 -19.55 -11.65 4.36
N TYR A 38 -18.82 -11.29 5.41
CA TYR A 38 -18.24 -12.25 6.36
C TYR A 38 -19.27 -13.14 7.06
N ASP A 39 -20.49 -12.65 7.28
CA ASP A 39 -21.54 -13.42 7.96
C ASP A 39 -22.11 -14.50 7.05
N ALA A 40 -22.24 -14.22 5.74
CA ALA A 40 -22.61 -15.23 4.77
C ALA A 40 -21.57 -16.35 4.69
N LEU A 41 -20.29 -15.98 4.70
CA LEU A 41 -19.18 -16.94 4.69
C LEU A 41 -19.17 -17.80 5.96
N TYR A 42 -19.48 -17.21 7.11
CA TYR A 42 -19.56 -17.93 8.38
C TYR A 42 -20.59 -19.06 8.35
N ASN A 43 -21.76 -18.81 7.76
CA ASN A 43 -22.85 -19.77 7.69
C ASN A 43 -22.61 -20.91 6.67
N LEU A 44 -21.67 -20.75 5.72
CA LEU A 44 -21.34 -21.77 4.73
C LEU A 44 -20.51 -22.93 5.29
N PHE A 45 -19.84 -22.76 6.43
CA PHE A 45 -18.94 -23.75 7.01
C PHE A 45 -19.34 -24.12 8.44
N PRO A 46 -20.44 -24.91 8.62
CA PRO A 46 -20.92 -25.29 9.96
C PRO A 46 -20.07 -26.37 10.63
N MET A 47 -19.08 -26.95 9.91
CA MET A 47 -18.23 -28.01 10.42
C MET A 47 -17.12 -27.47 11.34
N GLN A 48 -16.57 -28.31 12.22
CA GLN A 48 -15.36 -27.99 12.98
C GLN A 48 -14.10 -28.28 12.18
N ILE A 49 -13.16 -27.33 12.18
CA ILE A 49 -11.85 -27.44 11.53
C ILE A 49 -10.77 -27.18 12.59
N PHE A 50 -9.90 -28.14 12.84
CA PHE A 50 -8.85 -28.08 13.87
C PHE A 50 -9.37 -27.72 15.28
N GLY A 51 -10.58 -28.15 15.65
CA GLY A 51 -11.17 -27.85 16.93
C GLY A 51 -11.83 -26.46 17.08
N TYR A 52 -11.86 -25.66 16.00
CA TYR A 52 -12.53 -24.37 15.91
C TYR A 52 -13.74 -24.47 14.98
N GLU A 53 -14.68 -23.55 15.16
CA GLU A 53 -15.82 -23.42 14.24
C GLU A 53 -15.34 -23.11 12.83
N GLY A 54 -15.75 -23.89 11.84
CA GLY A 54 -15.28 -23.77 10.46
C GLY A 54 -15.57 -22.40 9.86
N GLY A 55 -16.70 -21.80 10.22
CA GLY A 55 -17.03 -20.42 9.83
C GLY A 55 -16.01 -19.39 10.31
N TYR A 56 -15.48 -19.53 11.53
CA TYR A 56 -14.42 -18.68 12.06
C TYR A 56 -13.12 -18.86 11.29
N VAL A 57 -12.72 -20.13 11.02
CA VAL A 57 -11.51 -20.43 10.25
C VAL A 57 -11.62 -19.89 8.82
N ALA A 58 -12.78 -20.01 8.19
CA ALA A 58 -13.03 -19.46 6.86
C ALA A 58 -12.93 -17.93 6.84
N LYS A 59 -13.51 -17.23 7.81
CA LYS A 59 -13.35 -15.77 7.97
C LYS A 59 -11.89 -15.39 8.10
N LEU A 60 -11.14 -16.09 8.96
CA LEU A 60 -9.72 -15.83 9.17
C LEU A 60 -8.90 -16.01 7.89
N ALA A 61 -9.16 -17.07 7.13
CA ALA A 61 -8.49 -17.34 5.86
C ALA A 61 -8.74 -16.23 4.82
N VAL A 62 -9.98 -15.76 4.71
CA VAL A 62 -10.34 -14.66 3.81
C VAL A 62 -9.70 -13.34 4.25
N VAL A 63 -9.69 -13.04 5.55
CA VAL A 63 -9.01 -11.86 6.12
C VAL A 63 -7.52 -11.89 5.80
N LEU A 64 -6.86 -13.04 5.99
CA LEU A 64 -5.45 -13.23 5.65
C LEU A 64 -5.21 -13.05 4.15
N PHE A 65 -6.06 -13.62 3.31
CA PHE A 65 -5.94 -13.49 1.85
C PHE A 65 -6.03 -12.02 1.41
N PHE A 66 -7.06 -11.29 1.86
CA PHE A 66 -7.19 -9.88 1.55
C PHE A 66 -6.01 -9.04 2.08
N ASN A 67 -5.52 -9.36 3.29
CA ASN A 67 -4.37 -8.67 3.87
C ASN A 67 -3.10 -8.89 3.05
N LEU A 68 -2.81 -10.13 2.66
CA LEU A 68 -1.65 -10.45 1.81
C LEU A 68 -1.74 -9.74 0.45
N LEU A 69 -2.93 -9.77 -0.16
CA LEU A 69 -3.18 -9.12 -1.45
C LEU A 69 -3.01 -7.60 -1.34
N LEU A 70 -3.58 -7.00 -0.30
CA LEU A 70 -3.46 -5.57 -0.03
C LEU A 70 -2.01 -5.16 0.21
N GLN A 71 -1.27 -5.91 1.02
CA GLN A 71 0.15 -5.66 1.28
C GLN A 71 0.99 -5.79 0.01
N PHE A 72 0.67 -6.74 -0.86
CA PHE A 72 1.36 -6.90 -2.13
C PHE A 72 1.24 -5.63 -2.98
N PHE A 73 0.02 -5.17 -3.30
CA PHE A 73 -0.20 -3.99 -4.13
C PHE A 73 0.26 -2.69 -3.45
N PHE A 74 -0.02 -2.53 -2.16
CA PHE A 74 0.38 -1.37 -1.38
C PHE A 74 1.90 -1.18 -1.34
N ASN A 75 2.66 -2.25 -1.17
CA ASN A 75 4.11 -2.17 -1.15
C ASN A 75 4.71 -1.73 -2.49
N PHE A 76 4.15 -2.18 -3.63
CA PHE A 76 4.57 -1.68 -4.94
C PHE A 76 4.23 -0.20 -5.13
N PHE A 77 3.02 0.19 -4.74
CA PHE A 77 2.60 1.58 -4.77
C PHE A 77 3.50 2.46 -3.92
N ASN A 78 3.76 2.07 -2.67
CA ASN A 78 4.57 2.83 -1.73
C ASN A 78 6.03 2.97 -2.18
N ASP A 79 6.62 1.91 -2.74
CA ASP A 79 7.97 1.96 -3.30
C ASP A 79 8.03 2.92 -4.50
N ALA A 80 7.07 2.83 -5.42
CA ALA A 80 6.99 3.72 -6.57
C ALA A 80 6.79 5.18 -6.13
N TYR A 81 5.89 5.44 -5.19
CA TYR A 81 5.61 6.76 -4.65
C TYR A 81 6.82 7.38 -3.95
N THR A 82 7.53 6.59 -3.14
CA THR A 82 8.71 7.06 -2.42
C THR A 82 9.87 7.35 -3.35
N ASN A 83 10.13 6.48 -4.32
CA ASN A 83 11.22 6.66 -5.26
C ASN A 83 10.93 7.71 -6.34
N LEU A 84 9.66 8.01 -6.62
CA LEU A 84 9.28 9.06 -7.56
C LEU A 84 9.89 10.41 -7.18
N VAL A 85 9.92 10.76 -5.88
CA VAL A 85 10.48 12.03 -5.41
C VAL A 85 11.95 12.19 -5.82
N HIS A 86 12.71 11.09 -5.83
CA HIS A 86 14.13 11.13 -6.20
C HIS A 86 14.39 11.39 -7.69
N VAL A 87 13.40 11.16 -8.55
CA VAL A 87 13.52 11.35 -10.00
C VAL A 87 12.77 12.59 -10.52
N LEU A 88 12.05 13.31 -9.64
CA LEU A 88 11.30 14.51 -10.01
C LEU A 88 12.22 15.71 -10.29
N SER A 89 13.31 15.87 -9.54
CA SER A 89 14.24 16.99 -9.70
C SER A 89 15.69 16.54 -9.57
N PRO A 90 16.61 17.08 -10.39
CA PRO A 90 18.05 16.91 -10.20
C PRO A 90 18.56 17.69 -8.98
N ASN A 91 17.85 18.74 -8.54
CA ASN A 91 18.23 19.57 -7.40
C ASN A 91 17.94 18.84 -6.07
N THR A 92 18.99 18.66 -5.26
CA THR A 92 18.89 17.98 -3.97
C THR A 92 18.05 18.76 -2.98
N GLN A 93 18.12 20.10 -3.00
CA GLN A 93 17.33 20.94 -2.09
C GLN A 93 15.83 20.80 -2.36
N GLU A 94 15.40 20.88 -3.62
CA GLU A 94 14.00 20.69 -3.99
C GLU A 94 13.46 19.31 -3.54
N ARG A 95 14.27 18.26 -3.67
CA ARG A 95 13.90 16.92 -3.20
C ARG A 95 13.73 16.87 -1.68
N THR A 96 14.65 17.52 -0.96
CA THR A 96 14.59 17.60 0.51
C THR A 96 13.35 18.35 0.98
N ASP A 97 13.03 19.46 0.32
CA ASP A 97 11.83 20.27 0.64
C ASP A 97 10.55 19.45 0.43
N VAL A 98 10.44 18.74 -0.69
CA VAL A 98 9.30 17.85 -0.97
C VAL A 98 9.20 16.71 0.07
N LEU A 99 10.33 16.11 0.45
CA LEU A 99 10.34 15.05 1.46
C LEU A 99 9.95 15.58 2.85
N SER A 100 10.37 16.79 3.20
CA SER A 100 10.01 17.44 4.47
C SER A 100 8.51 17.72 4.53
N ILE A 101 7.93 18.30 3.48
CA ILE A 101 6.48 18.54 3.38
C ILE A 101 5.71 17.22 3.43
N LYS A 102 6.17 16.19 2.69
CA LYS A 102 5.60 14.84 2.72
C LYS A 102 5.57 14.29 4.15
N SER A 103 6.67 14.42 4.89
CA SER A 103 6.79 13.92 6.27
C SER A 103 5.77 14.59 7.21
N VAL A 104 5.62 15.91 7.09
CA VAL A 104 4.63 16.67 7.87
C VAL A 104 3.21 16.19 7.56
N ILE A 105 2.84 16.12 6.29
CA ILE A 105 1.50 15.65 5.87
C ILE A 105 1.25 14.22 6.34
N TYR A 106 2.26 13.35 6.21
CA TYR A 106 2.15 11.95 6.63
C TYR A 106 1.92 11.80 8.14
N SER A 107 2.52 12.70 8.96
CA SER A 107 2.31 12.72 10.40
C SER A 107 0.91 13.21 10.79
N PHE A 108 0.30 14.09 9.99
CA PHE A 108 -1.06 14.57 10.25
C PHE A 108 -2.16 13.60 9.80
N ALA A 109 -1.94 12.77 8.81
CA ALA A 109 -2.97 11.89 8.26
C ALA A 109 -3.64 10.96 9.30
N PRO A 110 -2.90 10.28 10.20
CA PRO A 110 -3.51 9.49 11.28
C PRO A 110 -4.34 10.34 12.25
N SER A 111 -3.91 11.58 12.53
CA SER A 111 -4.64 12.48 13.42
C SER A 111 -5.99 12.90 12.84
N VAL A 112 -6.03 13.21 11.55
CA VAL A 112 -7.28 13.51 10.83
C VAL A 112 -8.22 12.30 10.87
N PHE A 113 -7.71 11.11 10.59
CA PHE A 113 -8.51 9.88 10.65
C PHE A 113 -9.04 9.62 12.05
N ASN A 114 -8.22 9.76 13.08
CA ASN A 114 -8.63 9.56 14.48
C ASN A 114 -9.64 10.60 14.96
N PHE A 115 -9.64 11.81 14.39
CA PHE A 115 -10.65 12.83 14.66
C PHE A 115 -11.98 12.55 13.95
N VAL A 116 -11.94 12.16 12.69
CA VAL A 116 -13.14 11.91 11.86
C VAL A 116 -13.87 10.63 12.28
N ARG A 117 -13.14 9.62 12.72
CA ARG A 117 -13.68 8.30 13.07
C ARG A 117 -14.75 8.33 14.18
N PRO A 118 -14.57 9.03 15.33
CA PRO A 118 -15.62 9.16 16.33
C PRO A 118 -16.86 9.90 15.83
N LEU A 119 -16.72 10.89 14.95
CA LEU A 119 -17.85 11.60 14.38
C LEU A 119 -18.71 10.68 13.52
N ILE A 120 -18.07 9.85 12.68
CA ILE A 120 -18.79 8.84 11.89
C ILE A 120 -19.42 7.80 12.81
N ALA A 121 -18.71 7.36 13.85
CA ALA A 121 -19.22 6.38 14.80
C ALA A 121 -20.48 6.89 15.52
N GLY A 122 -20.52 8.16 15.92
CA GLY A 122 -21.71 8.77 16.50
C GLY A 122 -22.91 8.80 15.54
N ALA A 123 -22.64 8.95 14.23
CA ALA A 123 -23.70 9.02 13.23
C ALA A 123 -24.28 7.65 12.81
N VAL A 124 -23.46 6.59 12.79
CA VAL A 124 -23.83 5.29 12.16
C VAL A 124 -23.71 4.08 13.05
N ALA A 125 -23.09 4.18 14.24
CA ALA A 125 -22.73 3.06 15.09
C ALA A 125 -22.89 3.37 16.60
N GLU A 126 -23.79 4.28 16.97
CA GLU A 126 -24.10 4.63 18.37
C GLU A 126 -22.84 4.95 19.21
N GLY A 127 -21.81 5.51 18.56
CA GLY A 127 -20.55 5.86 19.20
C GLY A 127 -19.51 4.73 19.26
N ASN A 128 -19.83 3.52 18.80
CA ASN A 128 -18.85 2.43 18.75
C ASN A 128 -17.89 2.60 17.58
N ILE A 129 -16.67 3.06 17.87
CA ILE A 129 -15.62 3.30 16.88
C ILE A 129 -15.06 2.02 16.23
N TYR A 130 -15.32 0.85 16.80
CA TYR A 130 -14.85 -0.44 16.30
C TYR A 130 -15.89 -1.17 15.44
N ASP A 131 -17.10 -0.61 15.31
CA ASP A 131 -18.13 -1.19 14.46
C ASP A 131 -17.71 -1.13 12.98
N ILE A 132 -17.95 -2.23 12.26
CA ILE A 132 -17.65 -2.33 10.83
C ILE A 132 -18.39 -1.27 9.99
N LYS A 133 -19.55 -0.77 10.45
CA LYS A 133 -20.32 0.28 9.79
C LYS A 133 -19.49 1.58 9.65
N VAL A 134 -18.67 1.91 10.66
CA VAL A 134 -17.78 3.07 10.63
C VAL A 134 -16.78 2.96 9.47
N TYR A 135 -16.23 1.79 9.29
CA TYR A 135 -15.27 1.53 8.21
C TYR A 135 -15.94 1.48 6.84
N ARG A 136 -17.15 0.92 6.75
CA ARG A 136 -17.94 0.89 5.52
C ARG A 136 -18.32 2.28 5.01
N VAL A 137 -18.44 3.26 5.89
CA VAL A 137 -18.69 4.67 5.51
C VAL A 137 -17.39 5.41 5.24
N SER A 138 -16.39 5.28 6.11
CA SER A 138 -15.14 6.03 5.99
C SER A 138 -14.28 5.59 4.80
N TYR A 139 -14.16 4.29 4.53
CA TYR A 139 -13.29 3.80 3.46
C TYR A 139 -13.66 4.31 2.06
N PRO A 140 -14.93 4.33 1.61
CA PRO A 140 -15.28 4.91 0.32
C PRO A 140 -14.92 6.40 0.19
N ILE A 141 -15.10 7.17 1.27
CA ILE A 141 -14.76 8.60 1.27
C ILE A 141 -13.24 8.79 1.06
N PHE A 142 -12.43 8.09 1.87
CA PHE A 142 -10.98 8.14 1.72
C PHE A 142 -10.49 7.50 0.42
N ALA A 143 -11.19 6.52 -0.11
CA ALA A 143 -10.90 5.90 -1.40
C ALA A 143 -11.03 6.90 -2.56
N VAL A 144 -12.12 7.65 -2.59
CA VAL A 144 -12.34 8.68 -3.63
C VAL A 144 -11.26 9.77 -3.54
N ILE A 145 -10.96 10.24 -2.34
CA ILE A 145 -9.89 11.22 -2.12
C ILE A 145 -8.53 10.65 -2.56
N GLY A 146 -8.22 9.43 -2.13
CA GLY A 146 -6.94 8.76 -2.45
C GLY A 146 -6.74 8.51 -3.94
N ILE A 147 -7.77 8.04 -4.63
CA ILE A 147 -7.72 7.87 -6.10
C ILE A 147 -7.55 9.23 -6.79
N GLY A 148 -8.33 10.24 -6.38
CA GLY A 148 -8.25 11.58 -6.93
C GLY A 148 -6.85 12.18 -6.80
N LEU A 149 -6.24 12.09 -5.61
CA LEU A 149 -4.87 12.56 -5.37
C LEU A 149 -3.84 11.75 -6.18
N THR A 150 -4.01 10.44 -6.29
CA THR A 150 -3.10 9.58 -7.07
C THR A 150 -3.14 9.95 -8.56
N VAL A 151 -4.34 10.14 -9.11
CA VAL A 151 -4.53 10.59 -10.49
C VAL A 151 -3.95 12.00 -10.69
N TYR A 152 -4.18 12.92 -9.75
CA TYR A 152 -3.63 14.27 -9.78
C TYR A 152 -2.09 14.25 -9.80
N ILE A 153 -1.46 13.46 -8.94
CA ILE A 153 0.00 13.29 -8.91
C ILE A 153 0.48 12.73 -10.24
N PHE A 154 -0.16 11.66 -10.74
CA PHE A 154 0.19 11.07 -12.03
C PHE A 154 0.10 12.06 -13.19
N ALA A 155 -0.93 12.90 -13.24
CA ALA A 155 -1.14 13.86 -14.32
C ALA A 155 -0.12 15.02 -14.27
N ASN A 156 0.21 15.51 -13.07
CA ASN A 156 1.00 16.72 -12.89
C ASN A 156 2.50 16.49 -12.64
N THR A 157 2.94 15.25 -12.44
CA THR A 157 4.36 14.94 -12.24
C THR A 157 4.99 14.42 -13.53
N LYS A 158 6.27 14.74 -13.76
CA LYS A 158 7.09 14.16 -14.84
C LYS A 158 8.44 13.76 -14.27
N GLU A 159 8.90 12.57 -14.59
CA GLU A 159 10.24 12.13 -14.20
C GLU A 159 11.28 12.89 -15.04
N LYS A 160 12.09 13.72 -14.39
CA LYS A 160 13.14 14.52 -15.06
C LYS A 160 14.47 13.78 -15.13
N ILE A 161 14.73 12.88 -14.17
CA ILE A 161 15.94 12.07 -14.14
C ILE A 161 15.64 10.73 -14.80
N ILE A 162 16.05 10.59 -16.05
CA ILE A 162 15.94 9.33 -16.80
C ILE A 162 17.29 8.61 -16.68
N GLN A 163 17.31 7.47 -16.00
CA GLN A 163 18.52 6.63 -15.96
C GLN A 163 18.83 6.10 -17.37
N ALA A 164 20.07 6.34 -17.82
CA ALA A 164 20.53 5.83 -19.10
C ALA A 164 20.45 4.29 -19.15
N ARG A 165 19.89 3.75 -20.23
CA ARG A 165 19.68 2.30 -20.42
C ARG A 165 20.94 1.44 -20.23
N SER A 166 22.12 2.02 -20.47
CA SER A 166 23.43 1.36 -20.38
C SER A 166 23.95 1.14 -18.96
N ARG A 167 23.30 1.72 -17.94
CA ARG A 167 23.75 1.63 -16.52
C ARG A 167 22.89 0.75 -15.65
N VAL A 168 21.85 0.11 -16.20
CA VAL A 168 21.02 -0.82 -15.42
C VAL A 168 21.73 -2.16 -15.38
N ILE A 169 22.46 -2.43 -14.30
CA ILE A 169 23.01 -3.75 -14.02
C ILE A 169 21.84 -4.67 -13.74
N GLN A 170 21.59 -5.62 -14.64
CA GLN A 170 20.57 -6.66 -14.41
C GLN A 170 21.10 -7.63 -13.35
N VAL A 171 20.77 -7.38 -12.11
CA VAL A 171 21.06 -8.32 -11.01
C VAL A 171 19.99 -9.39 -11.02
N ARG A 172 20.37 -10.66 -11.21
CA ARG A 172 19.44 -11.79 -11.04
C ARG A 172 19.05 -11.88 -9.57
N PHE A 173 17.79 -12.19 -9.31
CA PHE A 173 17.28 -12.34 -7.94
C PHE A 173 18.13 -13.34 -7.11
N THR A 174 18.57 -14.43 -7.72
CA THR A 174 19.44 -15.42 -7.10
C THR A 174 20.79 -14.86 -6.65
N ASP A 175 21.38 -13.95 -7.43
CA ASP A 175 22.68 -13.34 -7.12
C ASP A 175 22.52 -12.31 -6.00
N ALA A 176 21.46 -11.49 -6.05
CA ALA A 176 21.11 -10.58 -4.96
C ALA A 176 20.88 -11.33 -3.64
N PHE A 177 20.16 -12.45 -3.68
CA PHE A 177 19.91 -13.28 -2.50
C PHE A 177 21.20 -13.88 -1.92
N LYS A 178 22.09 -14.39 -2.79
CA LYS A 178 23.40 -14.91 -2.36
C LYS A 178 24.27 -13.84 -1.69
N GLU A 179 24.29 -12.63 -2.23
CA GLU A 179 25.04 -11.50 -1.65
C GLU A 179 24.48 -11.11 -0.27
N VAL A 180 23.15 -11.01 -0.15
CA VAL A 180 22.49 -10.73 1.14
C VAL A 180 22.77 -11.84 2.15
N ALA A 181 22.68 -13.10 1.73
CA ALA A 181 22.94 -14.25 2.60
C ALA A 181 24.38 -14.30 3.13
N LYS A 182 25.36 -13.83 2.34
CA LYS A 182 26.77 -13.75 2.75
C LYS A 182 27.07 -12.55 3.66
N ASN A 183 26.22 -11.53 3.67
CA ASN A 183 26.47 -10.30 4.42
C ASN A 183 26.13 -10.48 5.90
N LYS A 184 27.16 -10.69 6.73
CA LYS A 184 26.98 -10.87 8.18
C LYS A 184 26.35 -9.65 8.88
N TYR A 185 26.59 -8.43 8.38
CA TYR A 185 26.01 -7.21 8.94
C TYR A 185 24.50 -7.13 8.70
N PHE A 186 24.02 -7.65 7.54
CA PHE A 186 22.60 -7.79 7.29
C PHE A 186 21.93 -8.67 8.36
N TRP A 187 22.52 -9.80 8.69
CA TRP A 187 21.95 -10.72 9.68
C TRP A 187 21.99 -10.15 11.10
N ILE A 188 23.05 -9.38 11.46
CA ILE A 188 23.12 -8.71 12.75
C ILE A 188 21.96 -7.71 12.89
N ILE A 189 21.71 -6.90 11.86
CA ILE A 189 20.62 -5.90 11.87
C ILE A 189 19.24 -6.57 11.80
N ALA A 190 19.10 -7.66 11.06
CA ALA A 190 17.82 -8.38 10.93
C ALA A 190 17.42 -9.15 12.20
N LEU A 191 18.37 -9.47 13.07
CA LEU A 191 18.15 -10.20 14.33
C LEU A 191 18.14 -9.30 15.57
N ALA A 192 18.48 -8.02 15.44
CA ALA A 192 18.44 -7.01 16.50
C ALA A 192 17.07 -6.36 16.58
#